data_b3cb191a03f988c8d268cf46db12727c
#
_entry.id   b3cb191a03f988c8d268cf46db12727c
#
_cell.length_a   1.000
_cell.length_b   1.000
_cell.length_c   1.000
_cell.angle_alpha   90.00
_cell.angle_beta   90.00
_cell.angle_gamma   90.00
#
_symmetry.space_group_name_H-M   'P 1'
#
loop_
_entity.id
_entity.type
_entity.pdbx_description
1 polymer ?
#
loop_
_entity_poly.entity_id
_entity_poly.type
_entity_poly.pdbx_seq_one_letter_code
_entity_poly.pdbx_strand_id
1 'polypeptide(L)'
;MSPFKTTDNPNEEEWELAHALRSDGFPYDRMGYLDCLGINWMALQSEDLILPFALGRSKWGFKQAFCPFGAQRLGPLGRAADDPERLREALDALPRLLRLRLSMSRPTGWNADRGWHWRKAGWERWYSAPNYELRLDGSYEALHQGYSSQTRRNLAKASGNQLWEYSNPEELWNYFVQNQGGKYAIPKGYEQAMKTAMYHLLHQGRGAVWAALGEGNQWLAGIFVAFSGDRALLLFSATTPEGRESNSMTWLINEFITMAVGRWKVLDFEGTSAEGLARFYQGFGAVNVPYLRWERWNAPWQLP
;
A
#
# COMPACT_ATOMS: atom_id res chain seq x y z
N MET A 1 1.37 31.08 15.27
CA MET A 1 0.29 30.10 14.97
C MET A 1 0.89 28.97 14.14
N SER A 2 0.44 27.72 14.33
CA SER A 2 0.88 26.63 13.46
C SER A 2 0.37 26.89 12.03
N PRO A 3 1.18 26.70 10.98
CA PRO A 3 0.72 26.82 9.61
C PRO A 3 -0.22 25.67 9.18
N PHE A 4 -0.32 24.63 10.03
CA PHE A 4 -1.14 23.46 9.77
C PHE A 4 -2.54 23.58 10.34
N LYS A 5 -3.53 23.15 9.56
CA LYS A 5 -4.94 23.01 9.96
C LYS A 5 -5.43 21.60 9.71
N THR A 6 -6.27 21.09 10.60
CA THR A 6 -6.94 19.79 10.43
C THR A 6 -8.29 20.02 9.75
N THR A 7 -8.60 19.26 8.72
CA THR A 7 -9.87 19.33 7.97
C THR A 7 -10.40 17.92 7.68
N ASP A 8 -11.70 17.75 7.70
CA ASP A 8 -12.45 16.56 7.26
C ASP A 8 -13.04 16.75 5.85
N ASN A 9 -12.87 17.94 5.28
CA ASN A 9 -13.33 18.27 3.92
C ASN A 9 -12.23 19.07 3.20
N PRO A 10 -11.11 18.44 2.81
CA PRO A 10 -10.07 19.10 2.04
C PRO A 10 -10.58 19.46 0.63
N ASN A 11 -9.99 20.48 0.02
CA ASN A 11 -10.29 20.84 -1.36
C ASN A 11 -9.72 19.77 -2.31
N GLU A 12 -10.58 19.21 -3.17
CA GLU A 12 -10.23 18.12 -4.08
C GLU A 12 -9.20 18.56 -5.13
N GLU A 13 -9.30 19.78 -5.67
CA GLU A 13 -8.37 20.32 -6.67
C GLU A 13 -6.97 20.47 -6.07
N GLU A 14 -6.87 21.05 -4.88
CA GLU A 14 -5.60 21.20 -4.15
C GLU A 14 -5.00 19.85 -3.82
N TRP A 15 -5.83 18.87 -3.44
CA TRP A 15 -5.40 17.51 -3.13
C TRP A 15 -4.81 16.79 -4.35
N GLU A 16 -5.55 16.78 -5.47
CA GLU A 16 -5.09 16.14 -6.70
C GLU A 16 -3.83 16.82 -7.25
N LEU A 17 -3.72 18.15 -7.12
CA LEU A 17 -2.48 18.87 -7.45
C LEU A 17 -1.32 18.44 -6.54
N ALA A 18 -1.53 18.36 -5.23
CA ALA A 18 -0.51 17.92 -4.28
C ALA A 18 -0.10 16.46 -4.52
N HIS A 19 -1.05 15.59 -4.90
CA HIS A 19 -0.78 14.20 -5.28
C HIS A 19 0.01 14.13 -6.60
N ALA A 20 -0.34 14.93 -7.60
CA ALA A 20 0.32 14.96 -8.91
C ALA A 20 1.78 15.44 -8.85
N LEU A 21 2.15 16.23 -7.84
CA LEU A 21 3.53 16.64 -7.59
C LEU A 21 4.44 15.46 -7.21
N ARG A 22 3.86 14.31 -6.89
CA ARG A 22 4.59 13.08 -6.59
C ARG A 22 4.47 12.09 -7.75
N SER A 23 5.55 11.90 -8.52
CA SER A 23 5.60 10.87 -9.55
C SER A 23 5.47 9.44 -8.99
N ASP A 24 5.77 9.27 -7.69
CA ASP A 24 5.71 8.03 -6.93
C ASP A 24 4.48 7.93 -5.99
N GLY A 25 3.48 8.78 -6.18
CA GLY A 25 2.25 8.79 -5.39
C GLY A 25 1.51 7.44 -5.42
N PHE A 26 0.79 7.14 -4.34
CA PHE A 26 0.09 5.86 -4.20
C PHE A 26 -1.40 5.98 -4.57
N PRO A 27 -2.02 4.90 -5.09
CA PRO A 27 -3.44 4.90 -5.39
C PRO A 27 -4.30 5.23 -4.16
N TYR A 28 -3.90 4.76 -2.98
CA TYR A 28 -4.62 4.98 -1.72
C TYR A 28 -4.39 6.37 -1.10
N ASP A 29 -3.53 7.20 -1.69
CA ASP A 29 -3.39 8.61 -1.30
C ASP A 29 -4.47 9.50 -1.96
N ARG A 30 -5.35 8.95 -2.81
CA ARG A 30 -6.43 9.69 -3.45
C ARG A 30 -7.68 9.72 -2.57
N MET A 31 -8.36 10.86 -2.54
CA MET A 31 -9.59 11.04 -1.76
C MET A 31 -10.64 9.98 -2.08
N GLY A 32 -10.93 9.76 -3.37
CA GLY A 32 -11.93 8.76 -3.78
C GLY A 32 -11.62 7.33 -3.33
N TYR A 33 -10.33 6.96 -3.20
CA TYR A 33 -9.97 5.68 -2.61
C TYR A 33 -10.23 5.64 -1.10
N LEU A 34 -9.86 6.70 -0.37
CA LEU A 34 -10.10 6.80 1.07
C LEU A 34 -11.59 6.76 1.41
N ASP A 35 -12.43 7.40 0.59
CA ASP A 35 -13.90 7.37 0.72
C ASP A 35 -14.46 5.96 0.55
N CYS A 36 -13.89 5.15 -0.37
CA CYS A 36 -14.28 3.77 -0.56
C CYS A 36 -14.02 2.87 0.65
N LEU A 37 -13.07 3.23 1.52
CA LEU A 37 -12.75 2.43 2.71
C LEU A 37 -13.83 2.52 3.80
N GLY A 38 -14.83 3.39 3.67
CA GLY A 38 -15.93 3.53 4.63
C GLY A 38 -15.47 3.95 6.03
N ILE A 39 -14.36 4.66 6.13
CA ILE A 39 -13.76 5.13 7.37
C ILE A 39 -13.93 6.64 7.51
N ASN A 40 -13.88 7.12 8.74
CA ASN A 40 -13.74 8.55 8.98
C ASN A 40 -12.26 8.91 8.83
N TRP A 41 -11.92 9.74 7.84
CA TRP A 41 -10.57 10.21 7.60
C TRP A 41 -10.50 11.73 7.61
N MET A 42 -9.32 12.26 7.86
CA MET A 42 -9.02 13.68 7.93
C MET A 42 -7.65 13.95 7.29
N ALA A 43 -7.40 15.21 7.03
CA ALA A 43 -6.08 15.70 6.65
C ALA A 43 -5.56 16.77 7.60
N LEU A 44 -4.27 16.72 7.91
CA LEU A 44 -3.53 17.86 8.39
C LEU A 44 -2.91 18.55 7.18
N GLN A 45 -3.27 19.81 6.94
CA GLN A 45 -2.94 20.54 5.73
C GLN A 45 -2.26 21.87 6.02
N SER A 46 -1.25 22.18 5.22
CA SER A 46 -0.62 23.49 5.06
C SER A 46 -0.57 23.83 3.56
N GLU A 47 0.00 24.99 3.21
CA GLU A 47 0.17 25.41 1.81
C GLU A 47 1.01 24.45 0.97
N ASP A 48 1.94 23.71 1.59
CA ASP A 48 2.98 22.92 0.92
C ASP A 48 2.99 21.43 1.27
N LEU A 49 2.19 21.01 2.30
CA LEU A 49 2.14 19.63 2.76
C LEU A 49 0.74 19.22 3.22
N ILE A 50 0.30 18.02 2.79
CA ILE A 50 -0.92 17.37 3.24
C ILE A 50 -0.55 16.00 3.84
N LEU A 51 -1.02 15.73 5.05
CA LEU A 51 -0.84 14.45 5.74
C LEU A 51 -2.21 13.84 6.07
N PRO A 52 -2.66 12.82 5.30
CA PRO A 52 -3.91 12.13 5.56
C PRO A 52 -3.80 11.17 6.75
N PHE A 53 -4.90 10.96 7.46
CA PHE A 53 -5.01 9.93 8.49
C PHE A 53 -6.46 9.56 8.77
N ALA A 54 -6.68 8.29 9.17
CA ALA A 54 -7.99 7.85 9.62
C ALA A 54 -8.21 8.16 11.09
N LEU A 55 -9.47 8.41 11.47
CA LEU A 55 -9.91 8.58 12.84
C LEU A 55 -10.77 7.39 13.29
N GLY A 56 -10.58 6.98 14.51
CA GLY A 56 -11.40 5.96 15.17
C GLY A 56 -11.46 6.15 16.66
N ARG A 57 -12.09 5.19 17.34
CA ARG A 57 -12.16 5.16 18.81
C ARG A 57 -11.51 3.89 19.35
N SER A 58 -10.82 4.04 20.46
CA SER A 58 -10.33 2.90 21.25
C SER A 58 -11.51 2.16 21.90
N LYS A 59 -11.26 0.98 22.49
CA LYS A 59 -12.24 0.23 23.27
C LYS A 59 -12.87 1.03 24.43
N TRP A 60 -12.14 2.05 24.91
CA TRP A 60 -12.59 2.95 25.99
C TRP A 60 -13.17 4.27 25.48
N GLY A 61 -13.48 4.37 24.18
CA GLY A 61 -14.10 5.54 23.58
C GLY A 61 -13.14 6.70 23.22
N PHE A 62 -11.86 6.66 23.60
CA PHE A 62 -10.91 7.70 23.27
C PHE A 62 -10.62 7.76 21.77
N LYS A 63 -10.53 8.97 21.23
CA LYS A 63 -10.17 9.19 19.83
C LYS A 63 -8.70 8.77 19.57
N GLN A 64 -8.48 8.17 18.42
CA GLN A 64 -7.16 7.76 17.94
C GLN A 64 -7.04 8.00 16.43
N ALA A 65 -5.82 8.25 15.94
CA ALA A 65 -5.50 8.32 14.53
C ALA A 65 -4.67 7.10 14.11
N PHE A 66 -4.89 6.63 12.88
CA PHE A 66 -4.20 5.45 12.35
C PHE A 66 -4.14 5.48 10.82
N CYS A 67 -3.25 4.66 10.25
CA CYS A 67 -3.29 4.30 8.84
C CYS A 67 -4.38 3.23 8.65
N PRO A 68 -5.37 3.43 7.77
CA PRO A 68 -6.50 2.52 7.62
C PRO A 68 -6.08 1.17 7.07
N PHE A 69 -6.86 0.16 7.39
CA PHE A 69 -6.73 -1.12 6.72
C PHE A 69 -7.12 -0.95 5.24
N GLY A 70 -6.34 -1.49 4.31
CA GLY A 70 -6.51 -1.26 2.86
C GLY A 70 -5.56 -0.21 2.29
N ALA A 71 -4.82 0.49 3.15
CA ALA A 71 -3.69 1.32 2.74
C ALA A 71 -2.45 0.95 3.56
N GLN A 72 -1.33 0.75 2.89
CA GLN A 72 -0.08 0.46 3.60
C GLN A 72 0.46 1.70 4.31
N ARG A 73 0.35 2.85 3.65
CA ARG A 73 0.85 4.16 4.09
C ARG A 73 -0.01 5.27 3.48
N LEU A 74 -0.03 6.44 4.10
CA LEU A 74 -0.72 7.62 3.59
C LEU A 74 0.21 8.82 3.60
N GLY A 75 0.33 9.51 2.47
CA GLY A 75 1.14 10.70 2.32
C GLY A 75 2.61 10.56 2.78
N PRO A 76 3.25 11.70 3.11
CA PRO A 76 2.77 13.07 2.89
C PRO A 76 2.66 13.41 1.40
N LEU A 77 1.79 14.39 1.06
CA LEU A 77 1.59 14.91 -0.29
C LEU A 77 2.05 16.37 -0.36
N GLY A 78 2.27 16.87 -1.58
CA GLY A 78 2.63 18.27 -1.82
C GLY A 78 4.13 18.48 -2.04
N ARG A 79 4.50 19.77 -2.20
CA ARG A 79 5.89 20.17 -2.55
C ARG A 79 6.91 19.82 -1.47
N ALA A 80 6.51 19.87 -0.20
CA ALA A 80 7.35 19.55 0.94
C ALA A 80 7.23 18.09 1.41
N ALA A 81 6.65 17.21 0.61
CA ALA A 81 6.44 15.80 0.99
C ALA A 81 7.75 15.02 1.24
N ASP A 82 8.88 15.44 0.64
CA ASP A 82 10.19 14.81 0.85
C ASP A 82 11.09 15.62 1.81
N ASP A 83 10.54 16.62 2.52
CA ASP A 83 11.26 17.41 3.51
C ASP A 83 11.06 16.81 4.91
N PRO A 84 12.13 16.25 5.56
CA PRO A 84 12.03 15.62 6.87
C PRO A 84 11.70 16.62 7.99
N GLU A 85 12.15 17.87 7.91
CA GLU A 85 11.87 18.89 8.92
C GLU A 85 10.40 19.32 8.82
N ARG A 86 9.89 19.51 7.61
CA ARG A 86 8.49 19.84 7.35
C ARG A 86 7.54 18.74 7.81
N LEU A 87 7.89 17.46 7.54
CA LEU A 87 7.13 16.33 8.07
C LEU A 87 7.16 16.30 9.60
N ARG A 88 8.29 16.63 10.23
CA ARG A 88 8.39 16.71 11.69
C ARG A 88 7.48 17.79 12.28
N GLU A 89 7.43 18.96 11.66
CA GLU A 89 6.50 20.03 12.03
C GLU A 89 5.04 19.59 11.92
N ALA A 90 4.69 18.88 10.83
CA ALA A 90 3.36 18.32 10.62
C ALA A 90 2.99 17.31 11.73
N LEU A 91 3.89 16.35 12.04
CA LEU A 91 3.67 15.37 13.12
C LEU A 91 3.49 16.03 14.49
N ASP A 92 4.15 17.17 14.72
CA ASP A 92 4.01 17.95 15.93
C ASP A 92 2.71 18.75 16.00
N ALA A 93 2.15 19.10 14.86
CA ALA A 93 0.88 19.82 14.73
C ALA A 93 -0.36 18.91 14.75
N LEU A 94 -0.19 17.58 14.68
CA LEU A 94 -1.30 16.63 14.78
C LEU A 94 -2.12 16.84 16.06
N PRO A 95 -3.45 16.61 15.99
CA PRO A 95 -4.32 16.77 17.15
C PRO A 95 -3.89 15.88 18.31
N ARG A 96 -4.15 16.33 19.54
CA ARG A 96 -3.84 15.58 20.76
C ARG A 96 -4.86 14.47 20.96
N LEU A 97 -4.58 13.31 20.40
CA LEU A 97 -5.37 12.08 20.54
C LEU A 97 -4.63 11.10 21.44
N LEU A 98 -5.36 10.21 22.11
CA LEU A 98 -4.76 9.23 23.02
C LEU A 98 -3.63 8.46 22.33
N ARG A 99 -3.86 8.03 21.10
CA ARG A 99 -2.90 7.28 20.31
C ARG A 99 -2.92 7.71 18.85
N LEU A 100 -1.72 7.88 18.30
CA LEU A 100 -1.53 8.08 16.87
C LEU A 100 -0.59 6.98 16.36
N ARG A 101 -0.97 6.30 15.27
CA ARG A 101 -0.18 5.26 14.60
C ARG A 101 -0.28 5.48 13.11
N LEU A 102 0.67 6.20 12.56
CA LEU A 102 0.67 6.55 11.15
C LEU A 102 1.76 5.77 10.42
N SER A 103 1.44 5.42 9.18
CA SER A 103 2.40 4.91 8.21
C SER A 103 2.42 5.87 7.03
N MET A 104 3.60 6.23 6.55
CA MET A 104 3.76 7.25 5.51
C MET A 104 5.03 7.02 4.71
N SER A 105 5.14 7.65 3.56
CA SER A 105 6.38 7.65 2.79
C SER A 105 7.51 8.26 3.63
N ARG A 106 8.70 7.69 3.52
CA ARG A 106 9.87 8.15 4.28
C ARG A 106 10.59 9.23 3.48
N PRO A 107 10.66 10.46 3.97
CA PRO A 107 11.43 11.50 3.30
C PRO A 107 12.92 11.16 3.21
N THR A 108 13.57 11.63 2.16
CA THR A 108 15.03 11.55 2.02
C THR A 108 15.70 12.25 3.21
N GLY A 109 16.72 11.61 3.78
CA GLY A 109 17.42 12.16 4.95
C GLY A 109 16.67 12.06 6.29
N TRP A 110 15.51 11.37 6.35
CA TRP A 110 14.86 11.10 7.64
C TRP A 110 15.81 10.33 8.56
N ASN A 111 15.90 10.76 9.82
CA ASN A 111 16.78 10.18 10.82
C ASN A 111 16.56 8.65 10.97
N ALA A 112 17.63 7.96 11.43
CA ALA A 112 17.57 6.54 11.76
C ALA A 112 16.40 6.21 12.72
N ASP A 113 15.99 4.96 12.71
CA ASP A 113 14.94 4.44 13.58
C ASP A 113 15.20 4.78 15.05
N ARG A 114 14.14 5.14 15.75
CA ARG A 114 14.22 5.53 17.15
C ARG A 114 13.16 4.80 17.97
N GLY A 115 13.60 4.12 19.00
CA GLY A 115 12.75 3.48 19.99
C GLY A 115 11.91 4.49 20.80
N TRP A 116 11.10 3.97 21.72
CA TRP A 116 10.25 4.80 22.56
C TRP A 116 11.07 5.82 23.36
N HIS A 117 10.70 7.07 23.24
CA HIS A 117 11.28 8.18 23.99
C HIS A 117 10.19 9.20 24.34
N TRP A 118 10.44 9.95 25.44
CA TRP A 118 9.53 11.00 25.85
C TRP A 118 9.76 12.25 25.01
N ARG A 119 8.69 12.79 24.43
CA ARG A 119 8.74 14.05 23.68
C ARG A 119 7.45 14.83 23.84
N LYS A 120 7.57 16.13 24.12
CA LYS A 120 6.42 17.00 24.41
C LYS A 120 5.59 16.41 25.56
N ALA A 121 4.43 15.90 25.28
CA ALA A 121 3.47 15.41 26.26
C ALA A 121 3.17 13.92 26.13
N GLY A 122 4.04 13.17 25.47
CA GLY A 122 3.80 11.76 25.22
C GLY A 122 5.04 10.94 24.90
N TRP A 123 4.82 9.63 24.81
CA TRP A 123 5.81 8.69 24.31
C TRP A 123 5.72 8.61 22.79
N GLU A 124 6.86 8.72 22.11
CA GLU A 124 6.97 8.69 20.67
C GLU A 124 8.02 7.67 20.21
N ARG A 125 7.78 7.02 19.07
CA ARG A 125 8.77 6.23 18.36
C ARG A 125 8.55 6.31 16.85
N TRP A 126 9.59 6.01 16.10
CA TRP A 126 9.47 5.75 14.67
C TRP A 126 10.45 4.66 14.25
N TYR A 127 10.06 3.94 13.22
CA TYR A 127 10.87 2.86 12.67
C TYR A 127 10.54 2.62 11.21
N SER A 128 11.50 2.03 10.50
CA SER A 128 11.36 1.62 9.11
C SER A 128 10.60 0.30 9.03
N ALA A 129 9.59 0.26 8.16
CA ALA A 129 8.88 -0.96 7.84
C ALA A 129 9.24 -1.38 6.41
N PRO A 130 9.41 -2.69 6.13
CA PRO A 130 9.83 -3.16 4.82
C PRO A 130 8.76 -2.91 3.76
N ASN A 131 9.21 -2.57 2.54
CA ASN A 131 8.43 -2.51 1.32
C ASN A 131 9.28 -3.02 0.18
N TYR A 132 8.71 -3.75 -0.77
CA TYR A 132 9.47 -4.38 -1.85
C TYR A 132 9.08 -3.78 -3.19
N GLU A 133 10.05 -3.18 -3.88
CA GLU A 133 9.85 -2.53 -5.17
C GLU A 133 10.77 -3.13 -6.21
N LEU A 134 10.22 -3.43 -7.39
CA LEU A 134 10.97 -3.81 -8.58
C LEU A 134 11.00 -2.62 -9.54
N ARG A 135 12.19 -2.15 -9.87
CA ARG A 135 12.37 -1.16 -10.95
C ARG A 135 12.10 -1.84 -12.28
N LEU A 136 11.25 -1.22 -13.10
CA LEU A 136 10.88 -1.71 -14.42
C LEU A 136 11.66 -0.99 -15.55
N ASP A 137 12.80 -0.40 -15.19
CA ASP A 137 13.69 0.27 -16.13
C ASP A 137 14.44 -0.76 -16.99
N GLY A 138 14.54 -0.51 -18.28
CA GLY A 138 15.23 -1.40 -19.21
C GLY A 138 14.31 -2.38 -19.94
N SER A 139 14.87 -3.50 -20.41
CA SER A 139 14.11 -4.54 -21.12
C SER A 139 13.67 -5.66 -20.16
N TYR A 140 12.63 -6.39 -20.56
CA TYR A 140 12.21 -7.59 -19.84
C TYR A 140 13.34 -8.62 -19.70
N GLU A 141 14.16 -8.80 -20.73
CA GLU A 141 15.29 -9.74 -20.73
C GLU A 141 16.30 -9.40 -19.63
N ALA A 142 16.60 -8.10 -19.44
CA ALA A 142 17.50 -7.64 -18.39
C ALA A 142 16.90 -7.92 -16.99
N LEU A 143 15.61 -7.66 -16.79
CA LEU A 143 14.92 -7.98 -15.54
C LEU A 143 14.90 -9.47 -15.27
N HIS A 144 14.56 -10.29 -16.27
CA HIS A 144 14.53 -11.75 -16.16
C HIS A 144 15.90 -12.36 -15.83
N GLN A 145 17.01 -11.78 -16.32
CA GLN A 145 18.36 -12.18 -15.93
C GLN A 145 18.63 -11.95 -14.44
N GLY A 146 18.04 -10.88 -13.87
CA GLY A 146 18.09 -10.56 -12.45
C GLY A 146 17.27 -11.47 -11.54
N TYR A 147 16.39 -12.32 -12.09
CA TYR A 147 15.59 -13.24 -11.28
C TYR A 147 16.45 -14.28 -10.56
N SER A 148 16.05 -14.66 -9.36
CA SER A 148 16.70 -15.75 -8.62
C SER A 148 16.62 -17.07 -9.40
N SER A 149 17.58 -17.95 -9.16
CA SER A 149 17.56 -19.30 -9.76
C SER A 149 16.29 -20.09 -9.40
N GLN A 150 15.72 -19.85 -8.20
CA GLN A 150 14.46 -20.47 -7.79
C GLN A 150 13.28 -19.95 -8.60
N THR A 151 13.18 -18.63 -8.78
CA THR A 151 12.12 -18.02 -9.58
C THR A 151 12.16 -18.52 -11.02
N ARG A 152 13.34 -18.57 -11.64
CA ARG A 152 13.49 -19.13 -13.01
C ARG A 152 13.08 -20.60 -13.08
N ARG A 153 13.43 -21.44 -12.10
CA ARG A 153 12.98 -22.85 -12.04
C ARG A 153 11.46 -22.96 -11.89
N ASN A 154 10.86 -22.10 -11.06
CA ASN A 154 9.41 -22.08 -10.88
C ASN A 154 8.69 -21.68 -12.17
N LEU A 155 9.19 -20.68 -12.88
CA LEU A 155 8.65 -20.28 -14.20
C LEU A 155 8.75 -21.39 -15.22
N ALA A 156 9.88 -22.09 -15.29
CA ALA A 156 10.05 -23.22 -16.21
C ALA A 156 9.09 -24.40 -15.94
N LYS A 157 8.62 -24.54 -14.68
CA LYS A 157 7.61 -25.54 -14.29
C LYS A 157 6.18 -25.08 -14.47
N ALA A 158 5.95 -23.78 -14.52
CA ALA A 158 4.62 -23.18 -14.63
C ALA A 158 4.11 -23.17 -16.08
N SER A 159 3.99 -24.36 -16.67
CA SER A 159 3.46 -24.55 -18.04
C SER A 159 1.94 -24.72 -18.03
N GLY A 160 1.28 -24.38 -19.15
CA GLY A 160 -0.16 -24.60 -19.35
C GLY A 160 -1.07 -23.54 -18.71
N ASN A 161 -0.52 -22.50 -18.08
CA ASN A 161 -1.32 -21.37 -17.61
C ASN A 161 -1.77 -20.49 -18.78
N GLN A 162 -2.98 -19.95 -18.69
CA GLN A 162 -3.53 -18.96 -19.60
C GLN A 162 -3.79 -17.66 -18.83
N LEU A 163 -3.40 -16.52 -19.42
CA LEU A 163 -3.67 -15.22 -18.85
C LEU A 163 -5.10 -14.80 -19.16
N TRP A 164 -5.82 -14.41 -18.12
CA TRP A 164 -7.18 -13.89 -18.22
C TRP A 164 -7.26 -12.53 -17.52
N GLU A 165 -7.69 -11.51 -18.27
CA GLU A 165 -8.04 -10.21 -17.72
C GLU A 165 -9.55 -10.13 -17.56
N TYR A 166 -10.03 -9.67 -16.38
CA TYR A 166 -11.45 -9.57 -16.12
C TYR A 166 -11.78 -8.36 -15.23
N SER A 167 -13.05 -7.97 -15.20
CA SER A 167 -13.51 -6.76 -14.52
C SER A 167 -14.21 -7.01 -13.18
N ASN A 168 -14.27 -8.28 -12.74
CA ASN A 168 -14.95 -8.65 -11.50
C ASN A 168 -13.96 -9.01 -10.39
N PRO A 169 -13.64 -8.07 -9.46
CA PRO A 169 -12.72 -8.34 -8.35
C PRO A 169 -13.32 -9.26 -7.28
N GLU A 170 -14.62 -9.56 -7.32
CA GLU A 170 -15.26 -10.41 -6.28
C GLU A 170 -14.79 -11.86 -6.38
N GLU A 171 -14.51 -12.35 -7.57
CA GLU A 171 -13.96 -13.67 -7.75
C GLU A 171 -12.58 -13.80 -7.07
N LEU A 172 -11.71 -12.84 -7.28
CA LEU A 172 -10.41 -12.76 -6.60
C LEU A 172 -10.58 -12.72 -5.07
N TRP A 173 -11.53 -11.92 -4.58
CA TRP A 173 -11.85 -11.86 -3.16
C TRP A 173 -12.32 -13.21 -2.61
N ASN A 174 -13.23 -13.89 -3.31
CA ASN A 174 -13.74 -15.19 -2.89
C ASN A 174 -12.63 -16.24 -2.78
N TYR A 175 -11.72 -16.30 -3.76
CA TYR A 175 -10.55 -17.19 -3.68
C TYR A 175 -9.60 -16.82 -2.54
N PHE A 176 -9.43 -15.53 -2.24
CA PHE A 176 -8.66 -15.10 -1.09
C PHE A 176 -9.27 -15.60 0.22
N VAL A 177 -10.56 -15.38 0.44
CA VAL A 177 -11.25 -15.81 1.67
C VAL A 177 -11.17 -17.34 1.83
N GLN A 178 -11.41 -18.09 0.76
CA GLN A 178 -11.37 -19.54 0.78
C GLN A 178 -9.97 -20.10 1.11
N ASN A 179 -8.91 -19.49 0.57
CA ASN A 179 -7.57 -20.07 0.63
C ASN A 179 -6.65 -19.40 1.66
N GLN A 180 -6.95 -18.19 2.09
CA GLN A 180 -6.07 -17.37 2.93
C GLN A 180 -6.80 -16.63 4.05
N GLY A 181 -8.12 -16.43 3.95
CA GLY A 181 -8.91 -15.60 4.88
C GLY A 181 -8.79 -16.02 6.34
N GLY A 182 -8.66 -17.32 6.62
CA GLY A 182 -8.47 -17.84 7.99
C GLY A 182 -7.13 -17.49 8.64
N LYS A 183 -6.16 -17.00 7.87
CA LYS A 183 -4.83 -16.59 8.37
C LYS A 183 -4.78 -15.14 8.83
N TYR A 184 -5.77 -14.34 8.45
CA TYR A 184 -5.81 -12.90 8.71
C TYR A 184 -7.03 -12.54 9.55
N ALA A 185 -6.83 -11.70 10.56
CA ALA A 185 -7.94 -11.08 11.30
C ALA A 185 -8.54 -9.95 10.46
N ILE A 186 -9.40 -10.30 9.50
CA ILE A 186 -10.05 -9.33 8.61
C ILE A 186 -11.03 -8.48 9.43
N PRO A 187 -10.88 -7.15 9.49
CA PRO A 187 -11.82 -6.30 10.22
C PRO A 187 -13.24 -6.38 9.63
N LYS A 188 -14.25 -6.24 10.48
CA LYS A 188 -15.65 -6.16 10.03
C LYS A 188 -15.82 -4.98 9.05
N GLY A 189 -16.48 -5.22 7.93
CA GLY A 189 -16.71 -4.23 6.88
C GLY A 189 -15.55 -4.08 5.87
N TYR A 190 -14.39 -4.69 6.13
CA TYR A 190 -13.23 -4.60 5.24
C TYR A 190 -13.50 -5.22 3.86
N GLU A 191 -14.24 -6.32 3.80
CA GLU A 191 -14.63 -6.93 2.53
C GLU A 191 -15.33 -5.93 1.62
N GLN A 192 -16.39 -5.29 2.12
CA GLN A 192 -17.14 -4.31 1.34
C GLN A 192 -16.26 -3.12 0.95
N ALA A 193 -15.44 -2.62 1.87
CA ALA A 193 -14.52 -1.51 1.63
C ALA A 193 -13.53 -1.84 0.51
N MET A 194 -12.89 -3.01 0.55
CA MET A 194 -11.93 -3.42 -0.47
C MET A 194 -12.58 -3.68 -1.83
N LYS A 195 -13.75 -4.33 -1.86
CA LYS A 195 -14.49 -4.50 -3.12
C LYS A 195 -14.85 -3.15 -3.72
N THR A 196 -15.38 -2.22 -2.91
CA THR A 196 -15.72 -0.86 -3.36
C THR A 196 -14.48 -0.12 -3.91
N ALA A 197 -13.34 -0.20 -3.20
CA ALA A 197 -12.10 0.42 -3.64
C ALA A 197 -11.57 -0.20 -4.96
N MET A 198 -11.63 -1.52 -5.10
CA MET A 198 -11.22 -2.20 -6.34
C MET A 198 -12.13 -1.80 -7.52
N TYR A 199 -13.45 -1.78 -7.34
CA TYR A 199 -14.38 -1.30 -8.38
C TYR A 199 -14.16 0.17 -8.73
N HIS A 200 -13.94 1.02 -7.73
CA HIS A 200 -13.62 2.43 -7.97
C HIS A 200 -12.37 2.58 -8.85
N LEU A 201 -11.29 1.85 -8.54
CA LEU A 201 -10.06 1.88 -9.33
C LEU A 201 -10.28 1.35 -10.76
N LEU A 202 -11.06 0.28 -10.94
CA LEU A 202 -11.42 -0.25 -12.25
C LEU A 202 -12.19 0.79 -13.09
N HIS A 203 -13.21 1.40 -12.52
CA HIS A 203 -14.03 2.42 -13.20
C HIS A 203 -13.23 3.68 -13.57
N GLN A 204 -12.20 3.99 -12.80
CA GLN A 204 -11.28 5.10 -13.08
C GLN A 204 -10.19 4.74 -14.12
N GLY A 205 -10.14 3.50 -14.62
CA GLY A 205 -9.03 3.01 -15.44
C GLY A 205 -7.68 2.97 -14.70
N ARG A 206 -7.73 2.93 -13.36
CA ARG A 206 -6.56 2.93 -12.47
C ARG A 206 -6.37 1.61 -11.74
N GLY A 207 -6.99 0.55 -12.21
CA GLY A 207 -6.86 -0.79 -11.67
C GLY A 207 -7.12 -1.81 -12.75
N ALA A 208 -6.59 -3.02 -12.57
CA ALA A 208 -6.88 -4.18 -13.40
C ALA A 208 -6.79 -5.46 -12.59
N VAL A 209 -7.55 -6.47 -13.02
CA VAL A 209 -7.56 -7.80 -12.42
C VAL A 209 -7.09 -8.80 -13.47
N TRP A 210 -6.07 -9.59 -13.11
CA TRP A 210 -5.61 -10.69 -13.94
C TRP A 210 -5.64 -12.01 -13.16
N ALA A 211 -5.92 -13.10 -13.87
CA ALA A 211 -5.82 -14.45 -13.34
C ALA A 211 -4.97 -15.34 -14.24
N ALA A 212 -4.36 -16.33 -13.61
CA ALA A 212 -3.81 -17.50 -14.24
C ALA A 212 -4.86 -18.62 -14.20
N LEU A 213 -5.28 -19.08 -15.37
CA LEU A 213 -6.19 -20.21 -15.54
C LEU A 213 -5.39 -21.44 -15.97
N GLY A 214 -5.71 -22.59 -15.41
CA GLY A 214 -5.18 -23.88 -15.81
C GLY A 214 -6.09 -24.58 -16.81
N GLU A 215 -5.89 -25.89 -16.96
CA GLU A 215 -6.70 -26.74 -17.83
C GLU A 215 -8.19 -26.65 -17.47
N GLY A 216 -9.06 -26.63 -18.46
CA GLY A 216 -10.51 -26.48 -18.28
C GLY A 216 -10.95 -25.14 -17.68
N ASN A 217 -10.15 -24.10 -17.82
CA ASN A 217 -10.37 -22.77 -17.23
C ASN A 217 -10.37 -22.77 -15.69
N GLN A 218 -9.69 -23.73 -15.06
CA GLN A 218 -9.53 -23.76 -13.63
C GLN A 218 -8.79 -22.50 -13.14
N TRP A 219 -9.39 -21.75 -12.21
CA TRP A 219 -8.74 -20.61 -11.61
C TRP A 219 -7.62 -21.04 -10.64
N LEU A 220 -6.39 -20.57 -10.85
CA LEU A 220 -5.21 -20.98 -10.10
C LEU A 220 -4.62 -19.87 -9.24
N ALA A 221 -4.52 -18.66 -9.81
CA ALA A 221 -3.98 -17.49 -9.12
C ALA A 221 -4.61 -16.21 -9.69
N GLY A 222 -4.68 -15.15 -8.90
CA GLY A 222 -5.14 -13.85 -9.37
C GLY A 222 -4.47 -12.71 -8.62
N ILE A 223 -4.39 -11.58 -9.30
CA ILE A 223 -3.84 -10.33 -8.79
C ILE A 223 -4.76 -9.17 -9.14
N PHE A 224 -4.86 -8.21 -8.21
CA PHE A 224 -5.36 -6.87 -8.48
C PHE A 224 -4.19 -5.91 -8.44
N VAL A 225 -3.96 -5.20 -9.53
CA VAL A 225 -2.93 -4.16 -9.60
C VAL A 225 -3.58 -2.80 -9.75
N ALA A 226 -3.18 -1.87 -8.89
CA ALA A 226 -3.61 -0.48 -8.94
C ALA A 226 -2.52 0.40 -9.56
N PHE A 227 -2.92 1.46 -10.28
CA PHE A 227 -2.02 2.32 -11.01
C PHE A 227 -2.07 3.76 -10.47
N SER A 228 -0.89 4.37 -10.29
CA SER A 228 -0.78 5.77 -9.92
C SER A 228 0.54 6.35 -10.43
N GLY A 229 0.47 7.35 -11.31
CA GLY A 229 1.66 7.90 -11.95
C GLY A 229 2.51 6.82 -12.62
N ASP A 230 3.78 6.77 -12.27
CA ASP A 230 4.77 5.81 -12.78
C ASP A 230 4.79 4.47 -12.01
N ARG A 231 3.83 4.23 -11.10
CA ARG A 231 3.77 3.07 -10.21
C ARG A 231 2.63 2.13 -10.56
N ALA A 232 2.93 0.84 -10.65
CA ALA A 232 1.97 -0.26 -10.55
C ALA A 232 2.09 -0.88 -9.15
N LEU A 233 0.99 -1.00 -8.43
CA LEU A 233 0.93 -1.50 -7.05
C LEU A 233 0.17 -2.81 -7.02
N LEU A 234 0.82 -3.89 -6.55
CA LEU A 234 0.16 -5.18 -6.30
C LEU A 234 -0.68 -5.07 -5.03
N LEU A 235 -1.90 -4.54 -5.18
CA LEU A 235 -2.78 -4.22 -4.05
C LEU A 235 -3.37 -5.47 -3.39
N PHE A 236 -3.63 -6.52 -4.17
CA PHE A 236 -4.31 -7.72 -3.67
C PHE A 236 -3.97 -8.95 -4.50
N SER A 237 -3.87 -10.11 -3.86
CA SER A 237 -3.58 -11.37 -4.56
C SER A 237 -4.20 -12.57 -3.85
N ALA A 238 -4.53 -13.60 -4.63
CA ALA A 238 -4.98 -14.89 -4.11
C ALA A 238 -4.41 -16.03 -4.94
N THR A 239 -4.23 -17.20 -4.31
CA THR A 239 -3.70 -18.40 -4.96
C THR A 239 -4.35 -19.63 -4.36
N THR A 240 -4.82 -20.54 -5.19
CA THR A 240 -5.36 -21.84 -4.76
C THR A 240 -4.22 -22.81 -4.34
N PRO A 241 -4.51 -23.93 -3.66
CA PRO A 241 -3.53 -24.97 -3.43
C PRO A 241 -2.86 -25.46 -4.73
N GLU A 242 -3.67 -25.75 -5.75
CA GLU A 242 -3.21 -26.21 -7.08
C GLU A 242 -2.35 -25.13 -7.78
N GLY A 243 -2.75 -23.86 -7.66
CA GLY A 243 -1.96 -22.73 -8.17
C GLY A 243 -0.60 -22.57 -7.48
N ARG A 244 -0.49 -22.95 -6.21
CA ARG A 244 0.80 -23.02 -5.50
C ARG A 244 1.69 -24.15 -6.02
N GLU A 245 1.11 -25.34 -6.21
CA GLU A 245 1.83 -26.51 -6.73
C GLU A 245 2.33 -26.29 -8.16
N SER A 246 1.51 -25.67 -9.00
CA SER A 246 1.84 -25.33 -10.39
C SER A 246 2.66 -24.05 -10.57
N ASN A 247 3.00 -23.33 -9.49
CA ASN A 247 3.71 -22.05 -9.51
C ASN A 247 2.99 -20.94 -10.30
N SER A 248 1.66 -21.00 -10.40
CA SER A 248 0.87 -20.10 -11.24
C SER A 248 0.97 -18.64 -10.80
N MET A 249 1.15 -18.33 -9.49
CA MET A 249 1.39 -16.95 -9.07
C MET A 249 2.74 -16.43 -9.56
N THR A 250 3.79 -17.26 -9.57
CA THR A 250 5.10 -16.86 -10.12
C THR A 250 4.96 -16.53 -11.61
N TRP A 251 4.25 -17.36 -12.35
CA TRP A 251 3.98 -17.15 -13.76
C TRP A 251 3.15 -15.86 -14.00
N LEU A 252 2.06 -15.67 -13.25
CA LEU A 252 1.17 -14.52 -13.39
C LEU A 252 1.88 -13.18 -13.13
N ILE A 253 2.72 -13.12 -12.09
CA ILE A 253 3.53 -11.93 -11.82
C ILE A 253 4.54 -11.69 -12.96
N ASN A 254 5.14 -12.75 -13.50
CA ASN A 254 6.05 -12.63 -14.65
C ASN A 254 5.34 -12.08 -15.90
N GLU A 255 4.14 -12.58 -16.22
CA GLU A 255 3.33 -12.06 -17.32
C GLU A 255 3.00 -10.58 -17.10
N PHE A 256 2.63 -10.21 -15.86
CA PHE A 256 2.41 -8.81 -15.52
C PHE A 256 3.69 -7.96 -15.72
N ILE A 257 4.85 -8.42 -15.25
CA ILE A 257 6.13 -7.70 -15.45
C ILE A 257 6.42 -7.52 -16.95
N THR A 258 6.18 -8.54 -17.77
CA THR A 258 6.35 -8.45 -19.23
C THR A 258 5.48 -7.35 -19.85
N MET A 259 4.23 -7.22 -19.39
CA MET A 259 3.31 -6.17 -19.86
C MET A 259 3.63 -4.78 -19.27
N ALA A 260 4.23 -4.74 -18.08
CA ALA A 260 4.46 -3.52 -17.31
C ALA A 260 5.71 -2.75 -17.75
N VAL A 261 6.71 -3.44 -18.30
CA VAL A 261 7.94 -2.84 -18.82
C VAL A 261 7.61 -1.81 -19.90
N GLY A 262 8.18 -0.62 -19.76
CA GLY A 262 7.94 0.50 -20.67
C GLY A 262 6.61 1.25 -20.44
N ARG A 263 5.74 0.76 -19.54
CA ARG A 263 4.49 1.44 -19.17
C ARG A 263 4.59 2.13 -17.80
N TRP A 264 5.21 1.45 -16.85
CA TRP A 264 5.45 1.98 -15.49
C TRP A 264 6.92 1.86 -15.14
N LYS A 265 7.38 2.68 -14.18
CA LYS A 265 8.77 2.65 -13.72
C LYS A 265 8.99 1.71 -12.55
N VAL A 266 7.93 1.45 -11.76
CA VAL A 266 8.01 0.65 -10.53
C VAL A 266 6.84 -0.30 -10.43
N LEU A 267 7.11 -1.58 -10.15
CA LEU A 267 6.15 -2.52 -9.57
C LEU A 267 6.40 -2.57 -8.07
N ASP A 268 5.42 -2.13 -7.30
CA ASP A 268 5.41 -2.16 -5.84
C ASP A 268 4.61 -3.38 -5.36
N PHE A 269 5.27 -4.29 -4.66
CA PHE A 269 4.68 -5.48 -4.06
C PHE A 269 4.10 -5.22 -2.67
N GLU A 270 4.16 -3.98 -2.20
CA GLU A 270 3.91 -3.60 -0.83
C GLU A 270 4.85 -4.26 0.19
N GLY A 271 4.55 -4.06 1.48
CA GLY A 271 5.37 -4.55 2.57
C GLY A 271 4.85 -5.84 3.17
N THR A 272 5.78 -6.68 3.59
CA THR A 272 5.46 -7.88 4.34
C THR A 272 6.48 -8.12 5.44
N SER A 273 6.01 -8.62 6.59
CA SER A 273 6.86 -9.17 7.65
C SER A 273 7.09 -10.68 7.51
N ALA A 274 6.40 -11.35 6.59
CA ALA A 274 6.54 -12.78 6.33
C ALA A 274 7.77 -13.02 5.45
N GLU A 275 8.83 -13.64 6.00
CA GLU A 275 10.07 -13.89 5.29
C GLU A 275 9.90 -14.66 3.97
N GLY A 276 8.96 -15.60 3.92
CA GLY A 276 8.67 -16.38 2.70
C GLY A 276 8.17 -15.51 1.57
N LEU A 277 7.29 -14.54 1.89
CA LEU A 277 6.74 -13.61 0.92
C LEU A 277 7.79 -12.56 0.50
N ALA A 278 8.60 -12.09 1.44
CA ALA A 278 9.72 -11.21 1.15
C ALA A 278 10.70 -11.85 0.16
N ARG A 279 11.10 -13.12 0.42
CA ARG A 279 11.95 -13.90 -0.50
C ARG A 279 11.32 -14.12 -1.86
N PHE A 280 9.99 -14.31 -1.90
CA PHE A 280 9.25 -14.45 -3.15
C PHE A 280 9.37 -13.18 -4.02
N TYR A 281 9.14 -11.99 -3.45
CA TYR A 281 9.28 -10.72 -4.15
C TYR A 281 10.72 -10.43 -4.58
N GLN A 282 11.67 -10.65 -3.67
CA GLN A 282 13.11 -10.55 -3.99
C GLN A 282 13.54 -11.52 -5.10
N GLY A 283 12.83 -12.63 -5.24
CA GLY A 283 13.05 -13.58 -6.33
C GLY A 283 12.89 -13.00 -7.72
N PHE A 284 12.08 -11.95 -7.89
CA PHE A 284 11.93 -11.18 -9.13
C PHE A 284 12.94 -10.02 -9.24
N GLY A 285 13.84 -9.87 -8.28
CA GLY A 285 14.79 -8.73 -8.24
C GLY A 285 14.27 -7.52 -7.48
N ALA A 286 13.13 -7.62 -6.78
CA ALA A 286 12.63 -6.54 -5.94
C ALA A 286 13.59 -6.25 -4.78
N VAL A 287 13.76 -4.96 -4.48
CA VAL A 287 14.61 -4.49 -3.39
C VAL A 287 13.75 -3.91 -2.26
N ASN A 288 14.29 -3.92 -1.04
CA ASN A 288 13.60 -3.31 0.09
C ASN A 288 13.75 -1.78 0.05
N VAL A 289 12.63 -1.09 -0.14
CA VAL A 289 12.48 0.37 -0.10
C VAL A 289 11.57 0.74 1.07
N PRO A 290 12.12 0.90 2.28
CA PRO A 290 11.32 0.96 3.48
C PRO A 290 10.51 2.26 3.59
N TYR A 291 9.35 2.18 4.22
CA TYR A 291 8.52 3.31 4.58
C TYR A 291 8.57 3.60 6.09
N LEU A 292 8.11 4.79 6.49
CA LEU A 292 8.13 5.24 7.87
C LEU A 292 6.87 4.79 8.61
N ARG A 293 7.05 4.17 9.77
CA ARG A 293 6.02 4.03 10.80
C ARG A 293 6.33 4.94 11.97
N TRP A 294 5.34 5.74 12.34
CA TRP A 294 5.43 6.68 13.44
C TRP A 294 4.28 6.44 14.43
N GLU A 295 4.61 6.41 15.71
CA GLU A 295 3.64 6.21 16.78
C GLU A 295 3.85 7.24 17.89
N ARG A 296 2.73 7.76 18.42
CA ARG A 296 2.71 8.62 19.63
C ARG A 296 1.59 8.17 20.55
N TRP A 297 1.91 8.11 21.85
CA TRP A 297 0.96 7.95 22.94
C TRP A 297 0.97 9.22 23.80
N ASN A 298 -0.15 9.94 23.84
CA ASN A 298 -0.30 11.09 24.70
C ASN A 298 -0.85 10.67 26.06
N ALA A 299 -0.39 11.35 27.12
CA ALA A 299 -0.87 11.09 28.47
C ALA A 299 -2.37 11.46 28.56
N PRO A 300 -3.23 10.61 29.18
CA PRO A 300 -4.67 10.86 29.24
C PRO A 300 -5.09 12.21 29.83
N TRP A 301 -4.34 12.73 30.82
CA TRP A 301 -4.62 14.01 31.45
C TRP A 301 -4.27 15.23 30.59
N GLN A 302 -3.78 15.03 29.39
CA GLN A 302 -3.42 16.08 28.42
C GLN A 302 -4.33 16.07 27.19
N LEU A 303 -5.31 15.19 27.19
CA LEU A 303 -6.32 15.14 26.14
C LEU A 303 -7.32 16.28 26.34
N PRO A 304 -7.79 16.91 25.25
CA PRO A 304 -8.81 17.94 25.32
C PRO A 304 -10.16 17.39 25.78
#